data_8733f914255c76a6202afeddd1e02597
#
_entry.id   8733f914255c76a6202afeddd1e02597
#
_cell.length_a   1.000
_cell.length_b   1.000
_cell.length_c   1.000
_cell.angle_alpha   90.00
_cell.angle_beta   90.00
_cell.angle_gamma   90.00
#
_symmetry.space_group_name_H-M   'P 1'
#
loop_
_entity.id
_entity.type
_entity.pdbx_description
1 polymer ?
#
loop_
_entity_poly.entity_id
_entity_poly.type
_entity_poly.pdbx_seq_one_letter_code
_entity_poly.pdbx_strand_id
1 'polypeptide(L)'
;MKVPGINAMITNIGSGHAFANCAILILLFSTAATFADEQTNLASYPTPAELMRRVVQNEVKAANDDEARLSFRGVKTTPKGSATKLYVETRQATADEVIAYDGKPLNQQQRQAEEARIERFINNPVELKKKCDQDHETAERTLRILRALPDAFLFEYAGEQAGSDAIGRVGARLLKFNFRPKTTYQPPSRLEEVLTGLQGFVLIDAEQYRLASIDATLFKDVAFGWGILGHLNRGGRFVLQQENITDDLWQASSMTLDFTGKVLFMKTINVRCTEVFSDFHRVPTELTFIQTLEIMKHQGSLLAANWIAFNLAPKEIMRQRIK
;
A
#
# COMPACT_ATOMS: atom_id res chain seq x y z
N MET A 1 -2.69 -10.93 -11.63
CA MET A 1 -2.21 -9.55 -11.69
C MET A 1 -1.87 -9.14 -10.27
N LYS A 2 -0.64 -8.78 -10.02
CA LYS A 2 -0.12 -8.50 -8.67
C LYS A 2 0.23 -7.03 -8.54
N VAL A 3 -0.14 -6.46 -7.41
CA VAL A 3 0.53 -5.27 -6.88
C VAL A 3 1.32 -5.76 -5.67
N PRO A 4 2.66 -5.90 -5.78
CA PRO A 4 3.47 -6.44 -4.70
C PRO A 4 3.30 -5.60 -3.43
N GLY A 5 3.00 -6.26 -2.32
CA GLY A 5 2.79 -5.59 -1.02
C GLY A 5 1.47 -4.85 -0.85
N ILE A 6 0.84 -4.35 -1.92
CA ILE A 6 -0.39 -3.57 -1.85
C ILE A 6 -1.63 -4.48 -1.78
N ASN A 7 -1.60 -5.68 -2.36
CA ASN A 7 -2.73 -6.63 -2.31
C ASN A 7 -3.04 -7.12 -0.89
N ALA A 8 -2.02 -7.31 -0.06
CA ALA A 8 -2.20 -7.65 1.34
C ALA A 8 -2.82 -6.51 2.15
N MET A 9 -2.72 -5.29 1.65
CA MET A 9 -3.09 -4.06 2.32
C MET A 9 -4.58 -3.76 2.34
N ILE A 10 -5.28 -3.99 1.23
CA ILE A 10 -6.62 -3.45 1.02
C ILE A 10 -7.72 -4.46 1.30
N THR A 11 -7.42 -5.75 1.35
CA THR A 11 -8.39 -6.83 1.65
C THR A 11 -9.08 -6.71 3.01
N ASN A 12 -8.63 -5.80 3.87
CA ASN A 12 -9.18 -5.61 5.23
C ASN A 12 -9.98 -4.31 5.42
N ILE A 13 -10.19 -3.51 4.38
CA ILE A 13 -11.13 -2.40 4.44
C ILE A 13 -12.51 -2.96 4.08
N GLY A 14 -13.27 -3.28 5.11
CA GLY A 14 -14.57 -3.94 5.13
C GLY A 14 -15.42 -3.84 3.87
N SER A 15 -15.92 -4.97 3.44
CA SER A 15 -16.96 -5.17 2.44
C SER A 15 -18.14 -4.19 2.64
N GLY A 16 -18.30 -3.27 1.73
CA GLY A 16 -19.45 -2.37 1.68
C GLY A 16 -19.64 -1.86 0.27
N HIS A 17 -20.57 -2.46 -0.45
CA HIS A 17 -20.98 -2.05 -1.79
C HIS A 17 -21.60 -0.67 -1.84
N ALA A 18 -21.47 -0.04 -2.99
CA ALA A 18 -22.24 1.03 -3.58
C ALA A 18 -21.69 2.45 -3.51
N PHE A 19 -21.28 2.94 -4.68
CA PHE A 19 -21.11 4.38 -4.92
C PHE A 19 -21.53 4.76 -6.34
N ALA A 20 -22.45 5.69 -6.46
CA ALA A 20 -22.86 6.37 -7.68
C ALA A 20 -22.78 7.90 -7.58
N ASN A 21 -22.10 8.47 -8.60
CA ASN A 21 -22.13 9.82 -9.19
C ASN A 21 -22.64 11.05 -8.40
N CYS A 22 -21.94 12.16 -8.42
CA CYS A 22 -22.17 13.31 -9.29
C CYS A 22 -21.36 14.58 -8.96
N ALA A 23 -21.25 15.38 -9.97
CA ALA A 23 -20.37 16.53 -10.19
C ALA A 23 -20.99 17.91 -9.82
N ILE A 24 -20.16 18.98 -10.01
CA ILE A 24 -20.48 20.41 -10.26
C ILE A 24 -20.29 21.36 -9.03
N LEU A 25 -19.73 22.55 -9.08
CA LEU A 25 -19.27 23.60 -10.00
C LEU A 25 -18.64 24.78 -9.24
N ILE A 26 -17.52 25.34 -9.75
CA ILE A 26 -17.09 26.72 -10.01
C ILE A 26 -17.06 27.78 -8.88
N LEU A 27 -15.93 28.48 -8.68
CA LEU A 27 -15.59 29.84 -9.19
C LEU A 27 -14.28 30.43 -8.63
N LEU A 28 -13.58 31.07 -9.50
CA LEU A 28 -12.37 31.89 -9.55
C LEU A 28 -12.01 32.76 -8.33
N PHE A 29 -10.70 32.91 -8.05
CA PHE A 29 -10.02 34.20 -8.04
C PHE A 29 -8.50 34.05 -8.19
N SER A 30 -7.92 34.84 -9.08
CA SER A 30 -6.51 34.94 -9.41
C SER A 30 -5.76 35.87 -8.47
N THR A 31 -4.55 35.52 -8.04
CA THR A 31 -3.48 36.49 -7.78
C THR A 31 -2.17 35.90 -8.23
N ALA A 32 -1.54 36.57 -9.18
CA ALA A 32 -0.21 36.28 -9.69
C ALA A 32 0.85 36.77 -8.69
N ALA A 33 1.73 35.89 -8.25
CA ALA A 33 3.00 36.26 -7.65
C ALA A 33 4.11 35.79 -8.59
N THR A 34 4.81 36.73 -9.16
CA THR A 34 6.01 36.51 -9.96
C THR A 34 7.18 36.15 -9.05
N PHE A 35 7.70 34.95 -9.19
CA PHE A 35 8.99 34.55 -8.63
C PHE A 35 10.03 34.50 -9.76
N ALA A 36 11.17 35.15 -9.52
CA ALA A 36 12.30 35.18 -10.40
C ALA A 36 12.90 33.79 -10.59
N ASP A 37 13.16 33.49 -11.83
CA ASP A 37 13.69 32.26 -12.38
C ASP A 37 15.18 32.16 -12.10
N GLU A 38 15.57 31.30 -11.18
CA GLU A 38 16.94 30.82 -11.06
C GLU A 38 17.06 29.56 -11.92
N GLN A 39 17.39 29.81 -13.20
CA GLN A 39 17.64 28.75 -14.17
C GLN A 39 18.90 27.97 -13.80
N THR A 40 18.78 27.03 -12.90
CA THR A 40 19.72 25.91 -12.79
C THR A 40 19.46 24.92 -13.91
N ASN A 41 20.50 24.58 -14.59
CA ASN A 41 20.62 23.79 -15.82
C ASN A 41 19.84 22.44 -15.75
N LEU A 42 18.53 22.47 -15.96
CA LEU A 42 17.58 21.33 -15.97
C LEU A 42 17.49 20.63 -17.34
N ALA A 43 18.44 20.87 -18.24
CA ALA A 43 18.38 20.41 -19.63
C ALA A 43 18.49 18.88 -19.82
N SER A 44 18.53 18.08 -18.75
CA SER A 44 18.67 16.61 -18.83
C SER A 44 17.56 15.81 -18.16
N TYR A 45 16.63 16.41 -17.44
CA TYR A 45 15.55 15.69 -16.79
C TYR A 45 14.22 15.85 -17.55
N PRO A 46 13.42 14.76 -17.64
CA PRO A 46 12.06 14.86 -18.15
C PRO A 46 11.24 15.83 -17.28
N THR A 47 10.22 16.45 -17.84
CA THR A 47 9.30 17.28 -17.07
C THR A 47 8.74 16.48 -15.88
N PRO A 48 8.36 17.11 -14.76
CA PRO A 48 7.80 16.37 -13.62
C PRO A 48 6.63 15.46 -14.00
N ALA A 49 5.81 15.84 -14.97
CA ALA A 49 4.70 15.02 -15.46
C ALA A 49 5.18 13.80 -16.27
N GLU A 50 6.20 13.95 -17.11
CA GLU A 50 6.82 12.84 -17.86
C GLU A 50 7.54 11.88 -16.92
N LEU A 51 8.27 12.41 -15.94
CA LEU A 51 8.90 11.61 -14.90
C LEU A 51 7.86 10.77 -14.15
N MET A 52 6.75 11.39 -13.72
CA MET A 52 5.70 10.68 -13.03
C MET A 52 5.03 9.60 -13.90
N ARG A 53 4.83 9.86 -15.20
CA ARG A 53 4.33 8.82 -16.12
C ARG A 53 5.29 7.63 -16.19
N ARG A 54 6.60 7.88 -16.24
CA ARG A 54 7.62 6.83 -16.23
C ARG A 54 7.61 6.02 -14.93
N VAL A 55 7.51 6.70 -13.78
CA VAL A 55 7.37 6.06 -12.47
C VAL A 55 6.13 5.14 -12.45
N VAL A 56 4.98 5.67 -12.85
CA VAL A 56 3.73 4.89 -12.90
C VAL A 56 3.85 3.68 -13.83
N GLN A 57 4.49 3.83 -15.00
CA GLN A 57 4.73 2.71 -15.91
C GLN A 57 5.59 1.63 -15.26
N ASN A 58 6.65 2.01 -14.53
CA ASN A 58 7.51 1.07 -13.82
C ASN A 58 6.78 0.36 -12.67
N GLU A 59 5.97 1.09 -11.88
CA GLU A 59 5.15 0.51 -10.83
C GLU A 59 4.09 -0.46 -11.40
N VAL A 60 3.44 -0.11 -12.50
CA VAL A 60 2.47 -0.98 -13.19
C VAL A 60 3.17 -2.22 -13.76
N LYS A 61 4.36 -2.07 -14.34
CA LYS A 61 5.16 -3.21 -14.83
C LYS A 61 5.52 -4.14 -13.67
N ALA A 62 6.05 -3.62 -12.57
CA ALA A 62 6.40 -4.41 -11.40
C ALA A 62 5.17 -5.11 -10.76
N ALA A 63 4.02 -4.44 -10.75
CA ALA A 63 2.78 -5.03 -10.27
C ALA A 63 2.26 -6.21 -11.11
N ASN A 64 2.62 -6.25 -12.39
CA ASN A 64 2.25 -7.32 -13.33
C ASN A 64 3.37 -8.36 -13.52
N ASP A 65 4.49 -8.18 -12.83
CA ASP A 65 5.59 -9.14 -12.91
C ASP A 65 5.23 -10.42 -12.15
N ASP A 66 5.25 -11.53 -12.86
CA ASP A 66 4.94 -12.86 -12.35
C ASP A 66 6.18 -13.69 -12.00
N GLU A 67 7.39 -13.16 -12.22
CA GLU A 67 8.64 -13.89 -12.02
C GLU A 67 9.06 -13.99 -10.55
N ALA A 68 8.63 -13.04 -9.71
CA ALA A 68 8.93 -13.04 -8.29
C ALA A 68 7.66 -13.24 -7.44
N ARG A 69 7.74 -14.16 -6.48
CA ARG A 69 6.75 -14.37 -5.42
C ARG A 69 7.47 -14.26 -4.08
N LEU A 70 6.82 -13.66 -3.11
CA LEU A 70 7.42 -13.43 -1.81
C LEU A 70 6.59 -14.03 -0.68
N SER A 71 7.29 -14.46 0.35
CA SER A 71 6.75 -14.51 1.69
C SER A 71 7.26 -13.31 2.48
N PHE A 72 6.45 -12.79 3.37
CA PHE A 72 6.81 -11.67 4.24
C PHE A 72 5.93 -11.61 5.47
N ARG A 73 6.38 -10.87 6.48
CA ARG A 73 5.62 -10.61 7.70
C ARG A 73 4.99 -9.23 7.61
N GLY A 74 3.75 -9.10 8.06
CA GLY A 74 3.08 -7.82 8.25
C GLY A 74 2.59 -7.66 9.68
N VAL A 75 2.84 -6.50 10.28
CA VAL A 75 2.32 -6.11 11.59
C VAL A 75 1.32 -4.98 11.39
N LYS A 76 0.03 -5.29 11.50
CA LYS A 76 -1.06 -4.32 11.40
C LYS A 76 -1.45 -3.83 12.78
N THR A 77 -1.29 -2.53 13.02
CA THR A 77 -1.69 -1.86 14.26
C THR A 77 -2.92 -1.00 14.02
N THR A 78 -3.88 -1.11 14.91
CA THR A 78 -5.13 -0.34 14.93
C THR A 78 -5.38 0.18 16.35
N PRO A 79 -6.33 1.11 16.59
CA PRO A 79 -6.73 1.50 17.94
C PRO A 79 -7.23 0.35 18.83
N LYS A 80 -7.57 -0.80 18.24
CA LYS A 80 -8.08 -2.00 18.96
C LYS A 80 -6.99 -3.01 19.30
N GLY A 81 -5.75 -2.77 18.91
CA GLY A 81 -4.63 -3.68 19.09
C GLY A 81 -3.89 -3.98 17.79
N SER A 82 -2.93 -4.88 17.86
CA SER A 82 -2.13 -5.28 16.71
C SER A 82 -2.28 -6.76 16.37
N ALA A 83 -2.13 -7.07 15.08
CA ALA A 83 -2.06 -8.45 14.59
C ALA A 83 -0.82 -8.60 13.72
N THR A 84 -0.06 -9.68 13.95
CA THR A 84 1.06 -10.08 13.10
C THR A 84 0.61 -11.22 12.22
N LYS A 85 0.85 -11.08 10.92
CA LYS A 85 0.53 -12.09 9.92
C LYS A 85 1.77 -12.48 9.13
N LEU A 86 1.83 -13.74 8.75
CA LEU A 86 2.68 -14.23 7.67
C LEU A 86 1.88 -14.18 6.38
N TYR A 87 2.47 -13.63 5.32
CA TYR A 87 1.90 -13.58 3.98
C TYR A 87 2.75 -14.39 3.02
N VAL A 88 2.11 -15.07 2.09
CA VAL A 88 2.78 -15.77 0.99
C VAL A 88 2.01 -15.49 -0.30
N GLU A 89 2.69 -14.89 -1.25
CA GLU A 89 2.10 -14.58 -2.54
C GLU A 89 2.02 -15.84 -3.42
N THR A 90 0.89 -16.02 -4.08
CA THR A 90 0.69 -17.06 -5.10
C THR A 90 0.14 -16.44 -6.38
N ARG A 91 0.03 -17.24 -7.46
CA ARG A 91 -0.59 -16.76 -8.71
C ARG A 91 -2.09 -16.43 -8.56
N GLN A 92 -2.77 -17.06 -7.62
CA GLN A 92 -4.22 -16.95 -7.46
C GLN A 92 -4.60 -15.81 -6.51
N ALA A 93 -3.95 -15.75 -5.36
CA ALA A 93 -4.21 -14.79 -4.29
C ALA A 93 -3.03 -14.74 -3.33
N THR A 94 -3.03 -13.83 -2.36
CA THR A 94 -2.08 -13.84 -1.25
C THR A 94 -2.65 -14.68 -0.11
N ALA A 95 -1.96 -15.79 0.22
CA ALA A 95 -2.26 -16.58 1.42
C ALA A 95 -1.78 -15.82 2.66
N ASP A 96 -2.54 -15.89 3.74
CA ASP A 96 -2.16 -15.27 5.00
C ASP A 96 -2.52 -16.16 6.21
N GLU A 97 -1.70 -16.07 7.26
CA GLU A 97 -1.92 -16.69 8.56
C GLU A 97 -1.64 -15.69 9.67
N VAL A 98 -2.54 -15.59 10.65
CA VAL A 98 -2.29 -14.82 11.86
C VAL A 98 -1.39 -15.62 12.78
N ILE A 99 -0.26 -15.05 13.20
CA ILE A 99 0.71 -15.72 14.07
C ILE A 99 0.81 -15.11 15.48
N ALA A 100 0.38 -13.83 15.64
CA ALA A 100 0.39 -13.16 16.94
C ALA A 100 -0.67 -12.06 17.02
N TYR A 101 -1.14 -11.78 18.24
CA TYR A 101 -1.89 -10.57 18.60
C TYR A 101 -1.14 -9.81 19.71
N ASP A 102 -1.07 -8.48 19.57
CA ASP A 102 -0.40 -7.57 20.49
C ASP A 102 1.02 -8.02 20.87
N GLY A 103 1.76 -8.49 19.85
CA GLY A 103 3.11 -9.00 20.00
C GLY A 103 3.24 -10.34 20.74
N LYS A 104 2.13 -10.99 21.06
CA LYS A 104 2.10 -12.30 21.74
C LYS A 104 1.65 -13.39 20.76
N PRO A 105 2.32 -14.54 20.73
CA PRO A 105 1.88 -15.69 19.95
C PRO A 105 0.42 -16.08 20.28
N LEU A 106 -0.27 -16.68 19.31
CA LEU A 106 -1.63 -17.14 19.50
C LEU A 106 -1.73 -18.12 20.68
N ASN A 107 -2.71 -17.91 21.54
CA ASN A 107 -3.09 -18.93 22.52
C ASN A 107 -3.80 -20.10 21.82
N GLN A 108 -4.07 -21.19 22.54
CA GLN A 108 -4.67 -22.40 21.99
C GLN A 108 -6.01 -22.14 21.26
N GLN A 109 -6.90 -21.35 21.86
CA GLN A 109 -8.20 -21.03 21.27
C GLN A 109 -8.06 -20.20 19.99
N GLN A 110 -7.17 -19.21 19.99
CA GLN A 110 -6.89 -18.37 18.83
C GLN A 110 -6.27 -19.19 17.69
N ARG A 111 -5.36 -20.11 18.02
CA ARG A 111 -4.75 -21.02 17.04
C ARG A 111 -5.81 -21.94 16.41
N GLN A 112 -6.67 -22.56 17.20
CA GLN A 112 -7.76 -23.38 16.68
C GLN A 112 -8.71 -22.60 15.77
N ALA A 113 -9.01 -21.35 16.12
CA ALA A 113 -9.85 -20.48 15.28
C ALA A 113 -9.16 -20.13 13.95
N GLU A 114 -7.86 -19.91 13.96
CA GLU A 114 -7.08 -19.61 12.75
C GLU A 114 -6.93 -20.86 11.87
N GLU A 115 -6.65 -22.02 12.43
CA GLU A 115 -6.64 -23.30 11.72
C GLU A 115 -7.98 -23.58 11.06
N ALA A 116 -9.09 -23.38 11.78
CA ALA A 116 -10.44 -23.53 11.21
C ALA A 116 -10.73 -22.50 10.09
N ARG A 117 -10.16 -21.28 10.16
CA ARG A 117 -10.24 -20.29 9.08
C ARG A 117 -9.50 -20.78 7.83
N ILE A 118 -8.28 -21.28 7.99
CA ILE A 118 -7.47 -21.84 6.91
C ILE A 118 -8.17 -23.04 6.27
N GLU A 119 -8.68 -23.97 7.09
CA GLU A 119 -9.40 -25.16 6.61
C GLU A 119 -10.63 -24.81 5.78
N ARG A 120 -11.34 -23.73 6.10
CA ARG A 120 -12.47 -23.28 5.28
C ARG A 120 -12.03 -22.90 3.86
N PHE A 121 -10.88 -22.25 3.67
CA PHE A 121 -10.37 -21.95 2.34
C PHE A 121 -9.93 -23.21 1.58
N ILE A 122 -9.31 -24.17 2.28
CA ILE A 122 -8.86 -25.44 1.68
C ILE A 122 -10.06 -26.27 1.22
N ASN A 123 -11.12 -26.35 2.03
CA ASN A 123 -12.25 -27.25 1.82
C ASN A 123 -13.45 -26.58 1.12
N ASN A 124 -13.43 -25.27 0.89
CA ASN A 124 -14.55 -24.55 0.28
C ASN A 124 -14.12 -23.76 -0.97
N PRO A 125 -14.29 -24.34 -2.17
CA PRO A 125 -13.94 -23.66 -3.42
C PRO A 125 -14.67 -22.33 -3.64
N VAL A 126 -15.84 -22.12 -3.05
CA VAL A 126 -16.59 -20.87 -3.16
C VAL A 126 -15.92 -19.76 -2.35
N GLU A 127 -15.48 -20.07 -1.13
CA GLU A 127 -14.71 -19.14 -0.29
C GLU A 127 -13.37 -18.79 -0.94
N LEU A 128 -12.67 -19.77 -1.49
CA LEU A 128 -11.43 -19.58 -2.24
C LEU A 128 -11.67 -18.64 -3.43
N LYS A 129 -12.68 -18.94 -4.26
CA LYS A 129 -13.01 -18.10 -5.42
C LYS A 129 -13.29 -16.66 -4.98
N LYS A 130 -14.11 -16.48 -3.95
CA LYS A 130 -14.43 -15.16 -3.40
C LYS A 130 -13.17 -14.40 -2.96
N LYS A 131 -12.22 -15.07 -2.30
CA LYS A 131 -10.93 -14.48 -1.90
C LYS A 131 -10.12 -14.04 -3.13
N CYS A 132 -10.00 -14.90 -4.14
CA CYS A 132 -9.29 -14.59 -5.38
C CYS A 132 -9.93 -13.40 -6.12
N ASP A 133 -11.25 -13.37 -6.24
CA ASP A 133 -11.99 -12.27 -6.88
C ASP A 133 -11.77 -10.95 -6.12
N GLN A 134 -11.80 -10.97 -4.78
CA GLN A 134 -11.55 -9.79 -3.93
C GLN A 134 -10.12 -9.28 -4.06
N ASP A 135 -9.11 -10.15 -4.05
CA ASP A 135 -7.72 -9.76 -4.21
C ASP A 135 -7.47 -9.14 -5.59
N HIS A 136 -8.06 -9.75 -6.63
CA HIS A 136 -7.98 -9.22 -7.99
C HIS A 136 -8.65 -7.84 -8.12
N GLU A 137 -9.88 -7.69 -7.62
CA GLU A 137 -10.59 -6.40 -7.64
C GLU A 137 -9.81 -5.31 -6.88
N THR A 138 -9.20 -5.67 -5.76
CA THR A 138 -8.38 -4.76 -4.97
C THR A 138 -7.13 -4.32 -5.72
N ALA A 139 -6.44 -5.25 -6.40
CA ALA A 139 -5.29 -4.96 -7.23
C ALA A 139 -5.65 -4.01 -8.38
N GLU A 140 -6.77 -4.28 -9.07
CA GLU A 140 -7.25 -3.41 -10.15
C GLU A 140 -7.58 -2.00 -9.68
N ARG A 141 -8.25 -1.85 -8.52
CA ARG A 141 -8.54 -0.55 -7.93
C ARG A 141 -7.26 0.23 -7.63
N THR A 142 -6.25 -0.44 -7.08
CA THR A 142 -4.96 0.18 -6.79
C THR A 142 -4.26 0.65 -8.06
N LEU A 143 -4.22 -0.19 -9.09
CA LEU A 143 -3.63 0.16 -10.38
C LEU A 143 -4.37 1.31 -11.08
N ARG A 144 -5.70 1.40 -10.92
CA ARG A 144 -6.47 2.52 -11.44
C ARG A 144 -6.08 3.83 -10.77
N ILE A 145 -5.98 3.86 -9.44
CA ILE A 145 -5.49 5.04 -8.71
C ILE A 145 -4.08 5.41 -9.16
N LEU A 146 -3.17 4.44 -9.23
CA LEU A 146 -1.79 4.66 -9.65
C LEU A 146 -1.71 5.26 -11.07
N ARG A 147 -2.44 4.70 -12.03
CA ARG A 147 -2.49 5.22 -13.41
C ARG A 147 -3.07 6.63 -13.51
N ALA A 148 -3.94 7.01 -12.59
CA ALA A 148 -4.56 8.34 -12.59
C ALA A 148 -3.62 9.45 -12.06
N LEU A 149 -2.56 9.12 -11.30
CA LEU A 149 -1.71 10.11 -10.65
C LEU A 149 -1.13 11.18 -11.60
N PRO A 150 -0.56 10.84 -12.78
CA PRO A 150 0.02 11.83 -13.67
C PRO A 150 -1.01 12.82 -14.24
N ASP A 151 -2.25 12.39 -14.38
CA ASP A 151 -3.34 13.21 -14.93
C ASP A 151 -4.08 13.98 -13.85
N ALA A 152 -4.17 13.43 -12.64
CA ALA A 152 -4.84 14.04 -11.50
C ALA A 152 -4.05 15.19 -10.86
N PHE A 153 -2.71 15.14 -10.87
CA PHE A 153 -1.88 16.04 -10.07
C PHE A 153 -0.94 16.89 -10.90
N LEU A 154 -0.68 18.11 -10.38
CA LEU A 154 0.48 18.92 -10.71
C LEU A 154 1.61 18.52 -9.76
N PHE A 155 2.81 18.32 -10.31
CA PHE A 155 4.01 17.97 -9.56
C PHE A 155 5.02 19.10 -9.66
N GLU A 156 5.57 19.50 -8.51
CA GLU A 156 6.56 20.57 -8.38
C GLU A 156 7.79 20.02 -7.67
N TYR A 157 8.96 20.16 -8.28
CA TYR A 157 10.21 19.70 -7.66
C TYR A 157 10.45 20.43 -6.34
N ALA A 158 10.80 19.70 -5.30
CA ALA A 158 10.94 20.19 -3.93
C ALA A 158 12.26 19.75 -3.26
N GLY A 159 13.26 19.39 -4.06
CA GLY A 159 14.59 19.01 -3.58
C GLY A 159 14.84 17.50 -3.60
N GLU A 160 15.82 17.07 -2.84
CA GLU A 160 16.32 15.70 -2.81
C GLU A 160 16.59 15.25 -1.38
N GLN A 161 16.59 13.95 -1.17
CA GLN A 161 17.07 13.32 0.06
C GLN A 161 17.73 11.97 -0.23
N ALA A 162 18.51 11.46 0.73
CA ALA A 162 19.06 10.11 0.64
C ALA A 162 18.01 9.07 1.02
N GLY A 163 18.03 7.93 0.33
CA GLY A 163 17.28 6.76 0.72
C GLY A 163 17.80 6.14 2.02
N SER A 164 16.95 5.37 2.70
CA SER A 164 17.24 4.70 3.97
C SER A 164 16.77 3.26 3.97
N ASP A 165 17.02 2.52 5.06
CA ASP A 165 16.60 1.11 5.21
C ASP A 165 15.08 0.88 5.04
N ALA A 166 14.26 1.93 5.23
CA ALA A 166 12.80 1.82 5.11
C ALA A 166 12.23 2.57 3.89
N ILE A 167 13.04 3.38 3.18
CA ILE A 167 12.58 4.24 2.10
C ILE A 167 13.59 4.23 0.95
N GLY A 168 13.23 3.55 -0.12
CA GLY A 168 14.04 3.46 -1.33
C GLY A 168 15.24 2.53 -1.19
N ARG A 169 16.29 2.81 -1.95
CA ARG A 169 17.60 2.18 -1.83
C ARG A 169 18.46 2.98 -0.88
N VAL A 170 19.14 2.30 0.05
CA VAL A 170 20.00 2.95 1.03
C VAL A 170 21.05 3.83 0.34
N GLY A 171 21.10 5.11 0.73
CA GLY A 171 22.04 6.09 0.17
C GLY A 171 21.74 6.57 -1.25
N ALA A 172 20.75 5.99 -1.95
CA ALA A 172 20.38 6.45 -3.28
C ALA A 172 19.74 7.84 -3.22
N ARG A 173 19.87 8.57 -4.32
CA ARG A 173 19.26 9.89 -4.49
C ARG A 173 17.77 9.76 -4.75
N LEU A 174 16.96 10.28 -3.84
CA LEU A 174 15.51 10.35 -3.97
C LEU A 174 15.09 11.77 -4.31
N LEU A 175 14.45 11.94 -5.45
CA LEU A 175 13.86 13.22 -5.89
C LEU A 175 12.54 13.43 -5.18
N LYS A 176 12.37 14.59 -4.56
CA LYS A 176 11.12 14.97 -3.89
C LYS A 176 10.29 15.86 -4.82
N PHE A 177 9.02 15.51 -4.97
CA PHE A 177 8.04 16.34 -5.67
C PHE A 177 6.83 16.56 -4.78
N ASN A 178 6.49 17.83 -4.56
CA ASN A 178 5.19 18.17 -4.00
C ASN A 178 4.12 17.96 -5.06
N PHE A 179 2.91 17.56 -4.65
CA PHE A 179 1.79 17.42 -5.57
C PHE A 179 0.52 18.04 -5.01
N ARG A 180 -0.31 18.55 -5.92
CA ARG A 180 -1.65 19.06 -5.66
C ARG A 180 -2.58 18.73 -6.83
N PRO A 181 -3.91 18.63 -6.62
CA PRO A 181 -4.82 18.30 -7.71
C PRO A 181 -4.79 19.37 -8.80
N LYS A 182 -4.89 18.94 -10.05
CA LYS A 182 -5.20 19.84 -11.16
C LYS A 182 -6.64 20.28 -11.06
N THR A 183 -6.91 21.57 -11.22
CA THR A 183 -8.28 22.12 -11.23
C THR A 183 -9.12 21.60 -12.40
N THR A 184 -8.45 21.19 -13.47
CA THR A 184 -9.07 20.65 -14.69
C THR A 184 -9.28 19.13 -14.64
N TYR A 185 -8.82 18.45 -13.57
CA TYR A 185 -8.97 17.00 -13.47
C TYR A 185 -10.44 16.62 -13.23
N GLN A 186 -10.95 15.77 -14.12
CA GLN A 186 -12.28 15.20 -14.00
C GLN A 186 -12.14 13.70 -13.70
N PRO A 187 -12.45 13.26 -12.47
CA PRO A 187 -12.35 11.85 -12.11
C PRO A 187 -13.25 10.98 -12.99
N PRO A 188 -12.72 9.93 -13.65
CA PRO A 188 -13.54 9.05 -14.48
C PRO A 188 -14.50 8.18 -13.68
N SER A 189 -14.23 8.01 -12.39
CA SER A 189 -15.11 7.31 -11.47
C SER A 189 -14.96 7.84 -10.04
N ARG A 190 -15.82 7.36 -9.16
CA ARG A 190 -15.83 7.70 -7.73
C ARG A 190 -14.58 7.28 -6.98
N LEU A 191 -13.93 6.20 -7.42
CA LEU A 191 -12.68 5.78 -6.82
C LEU A 191 -11.63 6.89 -6.96
N GLU A 192 -11.58 7.52 -8.13
CA GLU A 192 -10.65 8.60 -8.42
C GLU A 192 -11.10 9.97 -7.87
N GLU A 193 -12.36 10.12 -7.40
CA GLU A 193 -12.83 11.38 -6.76
C GLU A 193 -11.96 11.76 -5.55
N VAL A 194 -11.43 10.78 -4.80
CA VAL A 194 -10.54 11.03 -3.66
C VAL A 194 -9.30 11.85 -4.05
N LEU A 195 -8.80 11.69 -5.29
CA LEU A 195 -7.64 12.41 -5.78
C LEU A 195 -7.86 13.92 -5.85
N THR A 196 -9.10 14.39 -6.00
CA THR A 196 -9.43 15.83 -6.05
C THR A 196 -9.23 16.54 -4.71
N GLY A 197 -9.09 15.79 -3.63
CA GLY A 197 -8.89 16.33 -2.26
C GLY A 197 -7.51 16.05 -1.68
N LEU A 198 -6.66 15.27 -2.36
CA LEU A 198 -5.35 14.90 -1.85
C LEU A 198 -4.28 15.88 -2.28
N GLN A 199 -3.39 16.24 -1.37
CA GLN A 199 -2.13 16.93 -1.61
C GLN A 199 -1.04 16.35 -0.75
N GLY A 200 0.22 16.55 -1.12
CA GLY A 200 1.35 16.02 -0.36
C GLY A 200 2.64 16.01 -1.15
N PHE A 201 3.45 14.98 -0.94
CA PHE A 201 4.68 14.79 -1.70
C PHE A 201 4.92 13.33 -2.04
N VAL A 202 5.73 13.12 -3.07
CA VAL A 202 6.29 11.82 -3.44
C VAL A 202 7.80 11.87 -3.41
N LEU A 203 8.42 10.73 -3.11
CA LEU A 203 9.86 10.48 -3.25
C LEU A 203 10.06 9.44 -4.35
N ILE A 204 10.94 9.75 -5.28
CA ILE A 204 11.21 8.95 -6.48
C ILE A 204 12.70 8.63 -6.53
N ASP A 205 13.06 7.36 -6.67
CA ASP A 205 14.44 6.96 -6.94
C ASP A 205 14.88 7.54 -8.29
N ALA A 206 15.96 8.34 -8.28
CA ALA A 206 16.42 9.09 -9.44
C ALA A 206 16.98 8.21 -10.56
N GLU A 207 17.41 7.00 -10.26
CA GLU A 207 18.03 6.08 -11.23
C GLU A 207 17.02 5.06 -11.75
N GLN A 208 16.28 4.42 -10.83
CA GLN A 208 15.34 3.35 -11.20
C GLN A 208 13.95 3.86 -11.54
N TYR A 209 13.66 5.14 -11.27
CA TYR A 209 12.33 5.72 -11.47
C TYR A 209 11.23 4.89 -10.79
N ARG A 210 11.51 4.50 -9.53
CA ARG A 210 10.56 3.79 -8.66
C ARG A 210 10.03 4.73 -7.60
N LEU A 211 8.78 4.51 -7.20
CA LEU A 211 8.16 5.24 -6.10
C LEU A 211 8.75 4.75 -4.77
N ALA A 212 9.53 5.59 -4.08
CA ALA A 212 10.07 5.26 -2.77
C ALA A 212 9.12 5.63 -1.63
N SER A 213 8.34 6.71 -1.79
CA SER A 213 7.33 7.10 -0.80
C SER A 213 6.25 7.99 -1.42
N ILE A 214 5.06 7.93 -0.86
CA ILE A 214 4.00 8.92 -1.03
C ILE A 214 3.45 9.29 0.35
N ASP A 215 3.33 10.59 0.64
CA ASP A 215 2.66 11.13 1.84
C ASP A 215 1.60 12.12 1.37
N ALA A 216 0.34 11.77 1.59
CA ALA A 216 -0.81 12.50 1.08
C ALA A 216 -1.81 12.80 2.20
N THR A 217 -2.37 14.01 2.18
CA THR A 217 -3.38 14.46 3.13
C THR A 217 -4.59 15.03 2.39
N LEU A 218 -5.78 14.74 2.87
CA LEU A 218 -7.00 15.39 2.41
C LEU A 218 -7.04 16.84 2.92
N PHE A 219 -6.83 17.79 2.04
CA PHE A 219 -6.88 19.22 2.38
C PHE A 219 -8.30 19.78 2.44
N LYS A 220 -9.30 19.04 1.93
CA LYS A 220 -10.73 19.34 1.96
C LYS A 220 -11.55 18.07 2.15
N ASP A 221 -12.83 18.22 2.50
CA ASP A 221 -13.77 17.10 2.45
C ASP A 221 -13.96 16.64 1.00
N VAL A 222 -14.03 15.33 0.81
CA VAL A 222 -14.34 14.74 -0.50
C VAL A 222 -15.67 14.02 -0.40
N ALA A 223 -16.66 14.54 -1.10
CA ALA A 223 -18.01 13.99 -1.15
C ALA A 223 -18.12 12.98 -2.31
N PHE A 224 -18.84 11.90 -2.08
CA PHE A 224 -19.17 10.89 -3.07
C PHE A 224 -20.67 10.89 -3.34
N GLY A 225 -21.05 10.86 -4.62
CA GLY A 225 -22.44 10.78 -5.01
C GLY A 225 -23.28 11.95 -4.50
N TRP A 226 -22.89 13.20 -4.82
CA TRP A 226 -23.54 14.44 -4.39
C TRP A 226 -23.60 14.61 -2.86
N GLY A 227 -22.69 13.94 -2.13
CA GLY A 227 -22.74 13.89 -0.67
C GLY A 227 -23.78 12.93 -0.10
N ILE A 228 -24.69 12.40 -0.93
CA ILE A 228 -25.73 11.44 -0.51
C ILE A 228 -25.14 10.09 -0.14
N LEU A 229 -24.12 9.63 -0.89
CA LEU A 229 -23.51 8.32 -0.65
C LEU A 229 -22.41 8.35 0.41
N GLY A 230 -21.92 9.53 0.74
CA GLY A 230 -20.93 9.69 1.78
C GLY A 230 -19.90 10.77 1.51
N HIS A 231 -18.99 10.93 2.45
CA HIS A 231 -17.84 11.81 2.33
C HIS A 231 -16.68 11.30 3.18
N LEU A 232 -15.48 11.67 2.80
CA LEU A 232 -14.28 11.61 3.63
C LEU A 232 -13.98 13.00 4.16
N ASN A 233 -13.64 13.07 5.44
CA ASN A 233 -13.37 14.34 6.10
C ASN A 233 -11.97 14.84 5.74
N ARG A 234 -11.82 16.15 5.67
CA ARG A 234 -10.54 16.85 5.67
C ARG A 234 -9.63 16.34 6.80
N GLY A 235 -8.31 16.34 6.55
CA GLY A 235 -7.29 15.89 7.50
C GLY A 235 -7.00 14.39 7.43
N GLY A 236 -7.77 13.62 6.61
CA GLY A 236 -7.43 12.23 6.35
C GLY A 236 -6.03 12.10 5.72
N ARG A 237 -5.25 11.09 6.14
CA ARG A 237 -3.85 10.92 5.70
C ARG A 237 -3.60 9.51 5.18
N PHE A 238 -2.82 9.43 4.11
CA PHE A 238 -2.26 8.23 3.52
C PHE A 238 -0.75 8.36 3.42
N VAL A 239 -0.01 7.39 3.95
CA VAL A 239 1.44 7.28 3.77
C VAL A 239 1.76 5.89 3.28
N LEU A 240 2.56 5.79 2.24
CA LEU A 240 3.17 4.55 1.76
C LEU A 240 4.67 4.77 1.67
N GLN A 241 5.43 3.81 2.17
CA GLN A 241 6.88 3.72 1.99
C GLN A 241 7.21 2.41 1.31
N GLN A 242 8.17 2.45 0.41
CA GLN A 242 8.70 1.27 -0.26
C GLN A 242 10.21 1.21 -0.06
N GLU A 243 10.72 0.01 0.14
CA GLU A 243 12.15 -0.27 0.19
C GLU A 243 12.57 -1.17 -0.98
N ASN A 244 13.81 -1.07 -1.36
CA ASN A 244 14.41 -1.96 -2.35
C ASN A 244 14.98 -3.17 -1.62
N ILE A 245 14.39 -4.35 -1.85
CA ILE A 245 14.82 -5.61 -1.23
C ILE A 245 16.06 -6.18 -1.94
N THR A 246 16.04 -6.08 -3.28
CA THR A 246 17.17 -6.44 -4.16
C THR A 246 17.12 -5.48 -5.35
N ASP A 247 18.17 -5.46 -6.19
CA ASP A 247 18.35 -4.46 -7.26
C ASP A 247 17.11 -4.25 -8.15
N ASP A 248 16.29 -5.28 -8.33
CA ASP A 248 15.10 -5.27 -9.19
C ASP A 248 13.78 -5.38 -8.42
N LEU A 249 13.82 -5.62 -7.10
CA LEU A 249 12.65 -5.95 -6.29
C LEU A 249 12.36 -4.87 -5.24
N TRP A 250 11.26 -4.17 -5.44
CA TRP A 250 10.73 -3.17 -4.51
C TRP A 250 9.47 -3.65 -3.82
N GLN A 251 9.39 -3.40 -2.51
CA GLN A 251 8.23 -3.79 -1.71
C GLN A 251 7.83 -2.67 -0.75
N ALA A 252 6.56 -2.63 -0.39
CA ALA A 252 6.11 -1.76 0.67
C ALA A 252 6.78 -2.16 1.99
N SER A 253 7.46 -1.23 2.62
CA SER A 253 8.00 -1.37 3.98
C SER A 253 6.99 -0.95 5.04
N SER A 254 6.18 0.07 4.74
CA SER A 254 5.10 0.49 5.63
C SER A 254 3.96 1.20 4.90
N MET A 255 2.78 1.13 5.51
CA MET A 255 1.60 1.90 5.11
C MET A 255 0.86 2.44 6.33
N THR A 256 0.43 3.69 6.25
CA THR A 256 -0.47 4.30 7.24
C THR A 256 -1.72 4.83 6.55
N LEU A 257 -2.87 4.52 7.12
CA LEU A 257 -4.17 5.04 6.75
C LEU A 257 -4.83 5.66 7.98
N ASP A 258 -5.20 6.93 7.90
CA ASP A 258 -6.01 7.61 8.91
C ASP A 258 -7.09 8.43 8.20
N PHE A 259 -8.28 7.85 8.05
CA PHE A 259 -9.41 8.49 7.38
C PHE A 259 -10.66 8.38 8.22
N THR A 260 -11.39 9.49 8.31
CA THR A 260 -12.74 9.53 8.89
C THR A 260 -13.72 10.00 7.84
N GLY A 261 -14.99 9.66 8.02
CA GLY A 261 -16.03 10.06 7.08
C GLY A 261 -17.38 9.45 7.43
N LYS A 262 -18.32 9.56 6.50
CA LYS A 262 -19.66 8.95 6.61
C LYS A 262 -20.07 8.29 5.30
N VAL A 263 -20.83 7.21 5.40
CA VAL A 263 -21.48 6.53 4.27
C VAL A 263 -22.96 6.46 4.53
N LEU A 264 -23.77 6.80 3.50
CA LEU A 264 -25.23 6.74 3.54
C LEU A 264 -25.84 7.45 4.78
N PHE A 265 -25.27 8.60 5.14
CA PHE A 265 -25.67 9.44 6.29
C PHE A 265 -25.61 8.77 7.68
N MET A 266 -25.55 7.45 7.75
CA MET A 266 -25.69 6.70 9.01
C MET A 266 -24.42 5.95 9.45
N LYS A 267 -23.61 5.46 8.53
CA LYS A 267 -22.42 4.68 8.88
C LYS A 267 -21.16 5.54 8.91
N THR A 268 -20.58 5.71 10.08
CA THR A 268 -19.28 6.38 10.24
C THR A 268 -18.17 5.50 9.68
N ILE A 269 -17.33 6.09 8.82
CA ILE A 269 -16.01 5.53 8.46
C ILE A 269 -15.02 6.07 9.48
N ASN A 270 -14.27 5.16 10.10
CA ASN A 270 -13.11 5.48 10.92
C ASN A 270 -12.06 4.40 10.65
N VAL A 271 -11.18 4.70 9.69
CA VAL A 271 -10.07 3.82 9.33
C VAL A 271 -8.81 4.43 9.88
N ARG A 272 -8.25 3.79 10.90
CA ARG A 272 -6.94 4.15 11.45
C ARG A 272 -6.14 2.88 11.59
N CYS A 273 -5.11 2.75 10.75
CA CYS A 273 -4.19 1.62 10.84
C CYS A 273 -2.81 2.01 10.31
N THR A 274 -1.80 1.39 10.90
CA THR A 274 -0.44 1.34 10.35
C THR A 274 -0.10 -0.14 10.15
N GLU A 275 0.49 -0.45 8.99
CA GLU A 275 0.98 -1.78 8.69
C GLU A 275 2.46 -1.66 8.30
N VAL A 276 3.31 -2.49 8.93
CA VAL A 276 4.75 -2.55 8.69
C VAL A 276 5.06 -3.94 8.17
N PHE A 277 5.82 -4.01 7.08
CA PHE A 277 6.20 -5.24 6.42
C PHE A 277 7.70 -5.50 6.59
N SER A 278 8.08 -6.75 6.74
CA SER A 278 9.46 -7.18 6.96
C SER A 278 9.66 -8.64 6.56
N ASP A 279 10.92 -9.09 6.63
CA ASP A 279 11.29 -10.50 6.43
C ASP A 279 10.86 -11.02 5.05
N PHE A 280 11.20 -10.26 4.01
CA PHE A 280 10.91 -10.63 2.63
C PHE A 280 11.82 -11.76 2.15
N HIS A 281 11.22 -12.85 1.66
CA HIS A 281 11.92 -14.00 1.10
C HIS A 281 11.29 -14.44 -0.21
N ARG A 282 12.07 -14.77 -1.22
CA ARG A 282 11.55 -15.37 -2.45
C ARG A 282 11.00 -16.77 -2.18
N VAL A 283 9.84 -17.07 -2.76
CA VAL A 283 9.21 -18.39 -2.70
C VAL A 283 9.02 -18.96 -4.11
N PRO A 284 8.90 -20.30 -4.25
CA PRO A 284 8.64 -20.92 -5.54
C PRO A 284 7.38 -20.38 -6.20
N THR A 285 7.45 -20.04 -7.48
CA THR A 285 6.34 -19.44 -8.24
C THR A 285 5.24 -20.43 -8.58
N GLU A 286 5.50 -21.72 -8.49
CA GLU A 286 4.57 -22.81 -8.81
C GLU A 286 3.59 -23.12 -7.67
N LEU A 287 3.84 -22.62 -6.47
CA LEU A 287 2.98 -22.88 -5.31
C LEU A 287 1.56 -22.36 -5.57
N THR A 288 0.59 -23.25 -5.46
CA THR A 288 -0.81 -22.88 -5.46
C THR A 288 -1.24 -22.31 -4.11
N PHE A 289 -2.35 -21.56 -4.09
CA PHE A 289 -2.89 -21.00 -2.85
C PHE A 289 -3.18 -22.09 -1.80
N ILE A 290 -3.79 -23.22 -2.21
CA ILE A 290 -4.12 -24.34 -1.31
C ILE A 290 -2.85 -24.97 -0.75
N GLN A 291 -1.88 -25.33 -1.61
CA GLN A 291 -0.60 -25.90 -1.15
C GLN A 291 0.11 -24.96 -0.15
N THR A 292 0.06 -23.65 -0.42
CA THR A 292 0.63 -22.66 0.49
C THR A 292 -0.07 -22.67 1.84
N LEU A 293 -1.40 -22.69 1.89
CA LEU A 293 -2.15 -22.76 3.14
C LEU A 293 -1.89 -24.07 3.91
N GLU A 294 -1.75 -25.21 3.22
CA GLU A 294 -1.39 -26.48 3.83
C GLU A 294 0.01 -26.41 4.46
N ILE A 295 0.99 -25.84 3.77
CA ILE A 295 2.34 -25.64 4.30
C ILE A 295 2.29 -24.73 5.53
N MET A 296 1.59 -23.59 5.46
CA MET A 296 1.46 -22.63 6.56
C MET A 296 0.82 -23.30 7.79
N LYS A 297 -0.27 -24.04 7.61
CA LYS A 297 -0.95 -24.78 8.68
C LYS A 297 -0.01 -25.76 9.41
N HIS A 298 0.86 -26.47 8.67
CA HIS A 298 1.81 -27.43 9.25
C HIS A 298 3.03 -26.76 9.88
N GLN A 299 3.48 -25.62 9.35
CA GLN A 299 4.65 -24.89 9.83
C GLN A 299 4.32 -23.85 10.91
N GLY A 300 3.09 -23.40 11.01
CA GLY A 300 2.66 -22.37 11.98
C GLY A 300 3.05 -22.67 13.42
N SER A 301 3.05 -23.95 13.81
CA SER A 301 3.53 -24.40 15.12
C SER A 301 5.07 -24.31 15.26
N LEU A 302 5.83 -24.59 14.20
CA LEU A 302 7.30 -24.54 14.17
C LEU A 302 7.81 -23.10 14.05
N LEU A 303 7.13 -22.27 13.23
CA LEU A 303 7.46 -20.85 13.09
C LEU A 303 7.14 -20.05 14.35
N ALA A 304 6.06 -20.38 15.06
CA ALA A 304 5.76 -19.78 16.37
C ALA A 304 6.84 -20.14 17.40
N ALA A 305 7.33 -21.37 17.40
CA ALA A 305 8.42 -21.80 18.29
C ALA A 305 9.76 -21.10 17.94
N ASN A 306 10.09 -21.01 16.65
CA ASN A 306 11.27 -20.31 16.16
C ASN A 306 11.18 -18.79 16.36
N TRP A 307 9.99 -18.19 16.26
CA TRP A 307 9.75 -16.79 16.53
C TRP A 307 10.00 -16.42 18.00
N ILE A 308 9.59 -17.29 18.93
CA ILE A 308 9.88 -17.14 20.35
C ILE A 308 11.39 -17.17 20.58
N ALA A 309 12.11 -18.10 19.95
CA ALA A 309 13.57 -18.19 20.06
C ALA A 309 14.28 -16.96 19.44
N PHE A 310 13.78 -16.44 18.33
CA PHE A 310 14.39 -15.30 17.62
C PHE A 310 14.14 -13.96 18.31
N ASN A 311 12.95 -13.73 18.88
CA ASN A 311 12.63 -12.45 19.55
C ASN A 311 13.03 -12.42 21.04
N LEU A 312 13.33 -13.56 21.66
CA LEU A 312 13.89 -13.63 23.03
C LEU A 312 15.43 -13.70 23.03
N ALA A 313 16.08 -13.86 21.85
CA ALA A 313 17.54 -13.75 21.78
C ALA A 313 17.96 -12.30 22.02
N PRO A 314 18.91 -12.03 22.94
CA PRO A 314 19.42 -10.67 23.17
C PRO A 314 19.93 -10.10 21.85
N LYS A 315 19.59 -8.83 21.56
CA LYS A 315 19.98 -8.08 20.36
C LYS A 315 21.51 -8.01 20.09
N GLU A 316 22.33 -8.51 20.99
CA GLU A 316 23.79 -8.57 20.87
C GLU A 316 24.30 -9.67 19.94
N ILE A 317 23.54 -10.72 19.69
CA ILE A 317 24.01 -11.86 18.84
C ILE A 317 23.88 -11.54 17.34
N MET A 318 23.02 -10.61 16.95
CA MET A 318 22.85 -10.24 15.52
C MET A 318 24.01 -9.45 14.93
N ARG A 319 24.85 -8.79 15.74
CA ARG A 319 26.01 -8.01 15.26
C ARG A 319 27.24 -8.86 14.87
N GLN A 320 27.25 -10.14 15.17
CA GLN A 320 28.43 -11.01 14.93
C GLN A 320 28.31 -11.92 13.68
N ARG A 321 27.18 -11.92 12.95
CA ARG A 321 27.01 -12.75 11.73
C ARG A 321 27.09 -11.98 10.41
N ILE A 322 27.41 -10.69 10.48
CA ILE A 322 27.70 -9.87 9.29
C ILE A 322 29.12 -9.32 9.46
N LYS A 323 30.09 -10.22 9.41
CA LYS A 323 31.50 -9.93 9.10
C LYS A 323 32.02 -11.00 8.14
#